data_24222a339c245310fd982fcb43647944
#
_entry.id   24222a339c245310fd982fcb43647944
#
_cell.length_a   1.000
_cell.length_b   1.000
_cell.length_c   1.000
_cell.angle_alpha   90.00
_cell.angle_beta   90.00
_cell.angle_gamma   90.00
#
_symmetry.space_group_name_H-M   'P 1'
#
loop_
_entity.id
_entity.type
_entity.pdbx_description
1 polymer ?
#
loop_
_entity_poly.entity_id
_entity_poly.type
_entity_poly.pdbx_seq_one_letter_code
_entity_poly.pdbx_strand_id
1 'polypeptide(L)'
;MHISLKSFLFCVLFLLNLFSFQKLYADRIIQSQQLVGNLYNDLVATSMKELSNDEQKIELKKLFQKYVDIPIIARAVLGKNWRQANSDQRKRFISVFKTYVSNKYGRQFSEFKGTTLEITKSRDTLTKAGVLVSSIVMVPGNPSLKVVWQVSDGSGSLKLVDLREEGISMLSTERQEFRSKLKKFEGSIDDLIQAISNE
;
A
#
# COMPACT_ATOMS: atom_id res chain seq x y z
N MET A 1 -50.47 24.29 -1.95
CA MET A 1 -49.07 24.47 -2.38
C MET A 1 -48.78 23.35 -3.38
N HIS A 2 -48.91 23.60 -4.71
CA HIS A 2 -48.67 22.57 -5.73
C HIS A 2 -47.18 22.49 -6.00
N ILE A 3 -46.52 21.41 -5.55
CA ILE A 3 -45.16 21.11 -5.97
C ILE A 3 -45.21 20.75 -7.45
N SER A 4 -44.52 21.49 -8.30
CA SER A 4 -44.43 21.20 -9.73
C SER A 4 -43.91 19.79 -9.97
N LEU A 5 -44.50 19.03 -10.88
CA LEU A 5 -44.05 17.69 -11.29
C LEU A 5 -42.55 17.68 -11.64
N LYS A 6 -42.06 18.78 -12.23
CA LYS A 6 -40.60 18.97 -12.53
C LYS A 6 -39.73 19.02 -11.26
N SER A 7 -40.20 19.72 -10.21
CA SER A 7 -39.49 19.79 -8.92
C SER A 7 -39.51 18.45 -8.20
N PHE A 8 -40.58 17.69 -8.26
CA PHE A 8 -40.71 16.36 -7.70
C PHE A 8 -39.74 15.39 -8.42
N LEU A 9 -39.73 15.41 -9.77
CA LEU A 9 -38.83 14.57 -10.57
C LEU A 9 -37.36 14.90 -10.31
N PHE A 10 -37.02 16.18 -10.14
CA PHE A 10 -35.64 16.61 -9.81
C PHE A 10 -35.21 16.11 -8.41
N CYS A 11 -36.09 16.19 -7.40
CA CYS A 11 -35.83 15.66 -6.07
C CYS A 11 -35.62 14.14 -6.08
N VAL A 12 -36.41 13.39 -6.85
CA VAL A 12 -36.27 11.93 -6.96
C VAL A 12 -34.93 11.55 -7.64
N LEU A 13 -34.55 12.23 -8.74
CA LEU A 13 -33.26 12.02 -9.41
C LEU A 13 -32.09 12.38 -8.51
N PHE A 14 -32.22 13.44 -7.70
CA PHE A 14 -31.16 13.84 -6.75
C PHE A 14 -31.00 12.81 -5.63
N LEU A 15 -32.09 12.27 -5.09
CA LEU A 15 -32.06 11.21 -4.07
C LEU A 15 -31.46 9.91 -4.62
N LEU A 16 -31.78 9.51 -5.85
CA LEU A 16 -31.20 8.34 -6.50
C LEU A 16 -29.68 8.46 -6.68
N ASN A 17 -29.18 9.65 -7.00
CA ASN A 17 -27.73 9.90 -7.08
C ASN A 17 -27.04 9.81 -5.71
N LEU A 18 -27.67 10.29 -4.64
CA LEU A 18 -27.13 10.17 -3.27
C LEU A 18 -27.02 8.71 -2.84
N PHE A 19 -28.01 7.86 -3.14
CA PHE A 19 -27.95 6.42 -2.84
C PHE A 19 -26.83 5.70 -3.61
N SER A 20 -26.61 6.06 -4.86
CA SER A 20 -25.53 5.48 -5.68
C SER A 20 -24.15 5.85 -5.15
N PHE A 21 -23.96 7.09 -4.70
CA PHE A 21 -22.72 7.56 -4.08
C PHE A 21 -22.41 6.84 -2.77
N GLN A 22 -23.39 6.66 -1.90
CA GLN A 22 -23.23 5.96 -0.62
C GLN A 22 -22.84 4.49 -0.82
N LYS A 23 -23.45 3.82 -1.81
CA LYS A 23 -23.14 2.43 -2.15
C LYS A 23 -21.70 2.27 -2.62
N LEU A 24 -21.24 3.10 -3.56
CA LEU A 24 -19.88 3.08 -4.09
C LEU A 24 -18.83 3.32 -2.98
N TYR A 25 -19.14 4.20 -2.05
CA TYR A 25 -18.28 4.51 -0.91
C TYR A 25 -18.15 3.33 0.06
N ALA A 26 -19.27 2.70 0.42
CA ALA A 26 -19.28 1.52 1.28
C ALA A 26 -18.55 0.35 0.63
N ASP A 27 -18.74 0.12 -0.66
CA ASP A 27 -18.08 -0.94 -1.43
C ASP A 27 -16.55 -0.77 -1.43
N ARG A 28 -16.04 0.46 -1.57
CA ARG A 28 -14.60 0.74 -1.57
C ARG A 28 -13.95 0.43 -0.23
N ILE A 29 -14.62 0.75 0.88
CA ILE A 29 -14.15 0.40 2.22
C ILE A 29 -14.11 -1.12 2.40
N ILE A 30 -15.18 -1.82 2.05
CA ILE A 30 -15.28 -3.28 2.18
C ILE A 30 -14.20 -3.97 1.35
N GLN A 31 -14.01 -3.57 0.10
CA GLN A 31 -12.97 -4.12 -0.78
C GLN A 31 -11.56 -3.85 -0.25
N SER A 32 -11.33 -2.69 0.37
CA SER A 32 -10.05 -2.38 1.00
C SER A 32 -9.78 -3.24 2.24
N GLN A 33 -10.80 -3.51 3.06
CA GLN A 33 -10.70 -4.43 4.19
C GLN A 33 -10.41 -5.85 3.72
N GLN A 34 -11.09 -6.31 2.66
CA GLN A 34 -10.85 -7.63 2.05
C GLN A 34 -9.45 -7.74 1.50
N LEU A 35 -8.93 -6.69 0.82
CA LEU A 35 -7.56 -6.68 0.33
C LEU A 35 -6.55 -6.84 1.45
N VAL A 36 -6.71 -6.09 2.55
CA VAL A 36 -5.84 -6.17 3.73
C VAL A 36 -5.92 -7.55 4.37
N GLY A 37 -7.13 -8.08 4.58
CA GLY A 37 -7.33 -9.41 5.15
C GLY A 37 -6.71 -10.51 4.28
N ASN A 38 -6.90 -10.46 2.95
CA ASN A 38 -6.32 -11.42 2.03
C ASN A 38 -4.79 -11.35 1.99
N LEU A 39 -4.21 -10.13 1.95
CA LEU A 39 -2.76 -9.95 2.04
C LEU A 39 -2.22 -10.55 3.33
N TYR A 40 -2.86 -10.25 4.46
CA TYR A 40 -2.40 -10.74 5.77
C TYR A 40 -2.49 -12.26 5.85
N ASN A 41 -3.59 -12.86 5.42
CA ASN A 41 -3.76 -14.31 5.38
C ASN A 41 -2.71 -14.99 4.49
N ASP A 42 -2.41 -14.42 3.33
CA ASP A 42 -1.38 -14.94 2.43
C ASP A 42 0.03 -14.81 3.05
N LEU A 43 0.30 -13.72 3.80
CA LEU A 43 1.56 -13.55 4.57
C LEU A 43 1.70 -14.62 5.64
N VAL A 44 0.68 -14.81 6.47
CA VAL A 44 0.66 -15.84 7.52
C VAL A 44 0.79 -17.23 6.92
N ALA A 45 0.00 -17.56 5.90
CA ALA A 45 0.04 -18.87 5.25
C ALA A 45 1.42 -19.17 4.64
N THR A 46 2.09 -18.15 4.10
CA THR A 46 3.44 -18.33 3.54
C THR A 46 4.50 -18.44 4.63
N SER A 47 4.36 -17.69 5.75
CA SER A 47 5.28 -17.81 6.89
C SER A 47 5.24 -19.16 7.60
N MET A 48 4.18 -19.93 7.40
CA MET A 48 4.03 -21.30 7.93
C MET A 48 4.76 -22.36 7.08
N LYS A 49 5.19 -22.02 5.88
CA LYS A 49 5.94 -22.93 5.01
C LYS A 49 7.39 -23.00 5.44
N GLU A 50 7.99 -24.18 5.36
CA GLU A 50 9.44 -24.36 5.56
C GLU A 50 10.18 -23.95 4.28
N LEU A 51 10.41 -22.65 4.12
CA LEU A 51 11.06 -22.06 2.96
C LEU A 51 12.49 -21.61 3.33
N SER A 52 13.41 -21.82 2.42
CA SER A 52 14.73 -21.18 2.46
C SER A 52 14.62 -19.66 2.35
N ASN A 53 15.63 -18.92 2.77
CA ASN A 53 15.65 -17.45 2.68
C ASN A 53 15.37 -16.94 1.26
N ASP A 54 15.86 -17.62 0.22
CA ASP A 54 15.65 -17.19 -1.15
C ASP A 54 14.23 -17.48 -1.65
N GLU A 55 13.65 -18.62 -1.25
CA GLU A 55 12.25 -18.92 -1.51
C GLU A 55 11.31 -17.92 -0.82
N GLN A 56 11.62 -17.52 0.44
CA GLN A 56 10.87 -16.47 1.15
C GLN A 56 10.87 -15.14 0.39
N LYS A 57 12.02 -14.71 -0.12
CA LYS A 57 12.12 -13.49 -0.96
C LYS A 57 11.28 -13.61 -2.24
N ILE A 58 11.30 -14.78 -2.89
CA ILE A 58 10.51 -15.03 -4.09
C ILE A 58 9.01 -14.94 -3.79
N GLU A 59 8.56 -15.58 -2.72
CA GLU A 59 7.14 -15.54 -2.31
C GLU A 59 6.71 -14.12 -1.93
N LEU A 60 7.53 -13.39 -1.16
CA LEU A 60 7.23 -12.00 -0.82
C LEU A 60 7.15 -11.11 -2.07
N LYS A 61 8.03 -11.32 -3.05
CA LYS A 61 8.00 -10.61 -4.33
C LYS A 61 6.69 -10.86 -5.10
N LYS A 62 6.14 -12.09 -5.03
CA LYS A 62 4.82 -12.43 -5.59
C LYS A 62 3.69 -11.72 -4.84
N LEU A 63 3.72 -11.71 -3.50
CA LEU A 63 2.74 -11.02 -2.67
C LEU A 63 2.76 -9.50 -2.91
N PHE A 64 3.95 -8.89 -3.00
CA PHE A 64 4.07 -7.48 -3.36
C PHE A 64 3.49 -7.17 -4.73
N GLN A 65 3.73 -8.03 -5.71
CA GLN A 65 3.15 -7.87 -7.06
C GLN A 65 1.62 -7.96 -7.04
N LYS A 66 1.07 -8.84 -6.22
CA LYS A 66 -0.38 -9.06 -6.09
C LYS A 66 -1.06 -7.91 -5.34
N TYR A 67 -0.50 -7.44 -4.23
CA TYR A 67 -1.19 -6.58 -3.27
C TYR A 67 -0.66 -5.15 -3.17
N VAL A 68 0.59 -4.88 -3.57
CA VAL A 68 1.28 -3.60 -3.33
C VAL A 68 1.46 -2.83 -4.63
N ASP A 69 1.23 -1.52 -4.60
CA ASP A 69 1.44 -0.63 -5.74
C ASP A 69 2.89 -0.12 -5.77
N ILE A 70 3.80 -1.00 -6.16
CA ILE A 70 5.23 -0.68 -6.24
C ILE A 70 5.51 0.57 -7.11
N PRO A 71 4.87 0.75 -8.29
CA PRO A 71 5.08 1.97 -9.09
C PRO A 71 4.69 3.27 -8.39
N ILE A 72 3.55 3.29 -7.68
CA ILE A 72 3.11 4.48 -6.92
C ILE A 72 4.07 4.74 -5.75
N ILE A 73 4.47 3.70 -5.01
CA ILE A 73 5.41 3.80 -3.90
C ILE A 73 6.77 4.29 -4.40
N ALA A 74 7.34 3.69 -5.44
CA ALA A 74 8.62 4.08 -6.03
C ALA A 74 8.61 5.56 -6.47
N ARG A 75 7.53 6.01 -7.14
CA ARG A 75 7.33 7.41 -7.48
C ARG A 75 7.32 8.31 -6.24
N ALA A 76 6.60 7.91 -5.18
CA ALA A 76 6.51 8.68 -3.95
C ALA A 76 7.85 8.74 -3.21
N VAL A 77 8.62 7.66 -3.23
CA VAL A 77 9.96 7.55 -2.62
C VAL A 77 10.96 8.49 -3.29
N LEU A 78 11.03 8.53 -4.62
CA LEU A 78 11.88 9.50 -5.35
C LEU A 78 11.39 10.95 -5.21
N GLY A 79 10.11 11.16 -4.95
CA GLY A 79 9.51 12.49 -4.74
C GLY A 79 9.75 13.44 -5.91
N LYS A 80 10.41 14.60 -5.66
CA LYS A 80 10.70 15.58 -6.71
C LYS A 80 11.62 15.05 -7.82
N ASN A 81 12.53 14.15 -7.49
CA ASN A 81 13.48 13.58 -8.46
C ASN A 81 12.79 12.67 -9.48
N TRP A 82 11.61 12.12 -9.17
CA TRP A 82 10.80 11.40 -10.14
C TRP A 82 10.47 12.22 -11.39
N ARG A 83 10.24 13.52 -11.23
CA ARG A 83 9.93 14.40 -12.38
C ARG A 83 11.15 14.66 -13.26
N GLN A 84 12.36 14.62 -12.67
CA GLN A 84 13.63 14.81 -13.38
C GLN A 84 14.09 13.53 -14.08
N ALA A 85 13.68 12.36 -13.56
CA ALA A 85 14.01 11.06 -14.14
C ALA A 85 13.38 10.91 -15.54
N ASN A 86 14.15 10.40 -16.49
CA ASN A 86 13.64 10.01 -17.80
C ASN A 86 12.85 8.68 -17.72
N SER A 87 12.22 8.28 -18.83
CA SER A 87 11.38 7.08 -18.88
C SER A 87 12.14 5.80 -18.56
N ASP A 88 13.38 5.67 -19.02
CA ASP A 88 14.21 4.50 -18.77
C ASP A 88 14.63 4.43 -17.30
N GLN A 89 15.10 5.53 -16.73
CA GLN A 89 15.45 5.62 -15.30
C GLN A 89 14.27 5.25 -14.41
N ARG A 90 13.06 5.72 -14.73
CA ARG A 90 11.84 5.36 -13.97
C ARG A 90 11.56 3.86 -14.01
N LYS A 91 11.65 3.24 -15.20
CA LYS A 91 11.46 1.79 -15.36
C LYS A 91 12.49 0.98 -14.59
N ARG A 92 13.78 1.33 -14.74
CA ARG A 92 14.89 0.67 -14.03
C ARG A 92 14.74 0.84 -12.51
N PHE A 93 14.42 2.06 -12.04
CA PHE A 93 14.22 2.31 -10.62
C PHE A 93 13.07 1.47 -10.05
N ILE A 94 11.89 1.41 -10.69
CA ILE A 94 10.79 0.56 -10.24
C ILE A 94 11.23 -0.91 -10.12
N SER A 95 11.98 -1.41 -11.10
CA SER A 95 12.45 -2.80 -11.12
C SER A 95 13.40 -3.10 -9.95
N VAL A 96 14.43 -2.27 -9.75
CA VAL A 96 15.41 -2.48 -8.66
C VAL A 96 14.79 -2.20 -7.29
N PHE A 97 13.92 -1.19 -7.18
CA PHE A 97 13.19 -0.88 -5.94
C PHE A 97 12.30 -2.05 -5.50
N LYS A 98 11.62 -2.73 -6.43
CA LYS A 98 10.86 -3.94 -6.13
C LYS A 98 11.73 -5.03 -5.49
N THR A 99 12.92 -5.24 -6.02
CA THR A 99 13.87 -6.22 -5.48
C THR A 99 14.41 -5.78 -4.12
N TYR A 100 14.82 -4.52 -4.00
CA TYR A 100 15.29 -3.92 -2.76
C TYR A 100 14.28 -4.09 -1.60
N VAL A 101 13.01 -3.71 -1.79
CA VAL A 101 12.00 -3.85 -0.72
C VAL A 101 11.71 -5.32 -0.39
N SER A 102 11.77 -6.21 -1.39
CA SER A 102 11.59 -7.65 -1.17
C SER A 102 12.75 -8.26 -0.35
N ASN A 103 13.98 -7.81 -0.59
CA ASN A 103 15.15 -8.24 0.18
C ASN A 103 15.13 -7.66 1.60
N LYS A 104 14.79 -6.38 1.74
CA LYS A 104 14.75 -5.66 3.01
C LYS A 104 13.73 -6.26 3.97
N TYR A 105 12.50 -6.47 3.50
CA TYR A 105 11.39 -6.96 4.32
C TYR A 105 11.22 -8.48 4.29
N GLY A 106 11.88 -9.17 3.36
CA GLY A 106 11.81 -10.64 3.27
C GLY A 106 12.34 -11.37 4.50
N ARG A 107 13.30 -10.76 5.20
CA ARG A 107 13.86 -11.34 6.44
C ARG A 107 12.89 -11.34 7.63
N GLN A 108 11.89 -10.48 7.60
CA GLN A 108 10.86 -10.37 8.65
C GLN A 108 9.66 -11.29 8.42
N PHE A 109 9.73 -12.11 7.36
CA PHE A 109 8.59 -12.94 6.96
C PHE A 109 8.18 -13.97 8.03
N SER A 110 9.15 -14.51 8.76
CA SER A 110 8.92 -15.45 9.86
C SER A 110 8.17 -14.83 11.04
N GLU A 111 8.19 -13.50 11.19
CA GLU A 111 7.51 -12.77 12.25
C GLU A 111 5.97 -12.87 12.14
N PHE A 112 5.45 -13.18 10.94
CA PHE A 112 4.01 -13.39 10.73
C PHE A 112 3.51 -14.74 11.25
N LYS A 113 4.41 -15.67 11.61
CA LYS A 113 4.02 -17.01 12.06
C LYS A 113 3.22 -16.96 13.37
N GLY A 114 2.00 -17.49 13.32
CA GLY A 114 1.10 -17.56 14.48
C GLY A 114 0.45 -16.23 14.86
N THR A 115 0.69 -15.14 14.11
CA THR A 115 0.03 -13.86 14.35
C THR A 115 -1.39 -13.84 13.81
N THR A 116 -2.25 -12.96 14.34
CA THR A 116 -3.61 -12.75 13.85
C THR A 116 -3.89 -11.25 13.66
N LEU A 117 -4.77 -10.93 12.69
CA LEU A 117 -5.19 -9.57 12.37
C LEU A 117 -6.64 -9.35 12.77
N GLU A 118 -6.91 -8.28 13.52
CA GLU A 118 -8.24 -7.77 13.78
C GLU A 118 -8.40 -6.39 13.15
N ILE A 119 -9.30 -6.24 12.16
CA ILE A 119 -9.64 -4.94 11.58
C ILE A 119 -10.58 -4.21 12.53
N THR A 120 -10.16 -3.05 13.04
CA THR A 120 -10.90 -2.30 14.06
C THR A 120 -11.73 -1.15 13.48
N LYS A 121 -11.19 -0.46 12.47
CA LYS A 121 -11.83 0.71 11.84
C LYS A 121 -11.35 0.92 10.43
N SER A 122 -12.22 1.44 9.56
CA SER A 122 -11.81 1.86 8.22
C SER A 122 -12.43 3.22 7.87
N ARG A 123 -11.68 4.03 7.13
CA ARG A 123 -12.09 5.36 6.71
C ARG A 123 -11.59 5.64 5.30
N ASP A 124 -12.50 5.93 4.38
CA ASP A 124 -12.13 6.50 3.09
C ASP A 124 -11.79 7.98 3.25
N THR A 125 -10.70 8.41 2.66
CA THR A 125 -10.28 9.82 2.69
C THR A 125 -11.00 10.68 1.65
N LEU A 126 -11.81 10.07 0.77
CA LEU A 126 -12.49 10.69 -0.38
C LEU A 126 -11.51 11.35 -1.36
N THR A 127 -10.25 10.96 -1.31
CA THR A 127 -9.17 11.47 -2.16
C THR A 127 -8.41 10.33 -2.82
N LYS A 128 -7.44 10.66 -3.68
CA LYS A 128 -6.48 9.68 -4.22
C LYS A 128 -5.60 9.01 -3.15
N ALA A 129 -5.61 9.53 -1.92
CA ALA A 129 -4.95 8.86 -0.79
C ALA A 129 -5.64 7.54 -0.42
N GLY A 130 -6.91 7.37 -0.79
CA GLY A 130 -7.63 6.11 -0.69
C GLY A 130 -8.22 5.83 0.69
N VAL A 131 -8.30 4.57 1.06
CA VAL A 131 -8.90 4.07 2.30
C VAL A 131 -7.81 3.78 3.33
N LEU A 132 -8.01 4.23 4.57
CA LEU A 132 -7.21 3.84 5.72
C LEU A 132 -7.93 2.72 6.46
N VAL A 133 -7.32 1.55 6.52
CA VAL A 133 -7.80 0.38 7.27
C VAL A 133 -6.95 0.24 8.53
N SER A 134 -7.54 0.45 9.69
CA SER A 134 -6.87 0.31 10.99
C SER A 134 -7.07 -1.10 11.53
N SER A 135 -6.03 -1.68 12.07
CA SER A 135 -6.04 -3.03 12.64
C SER A 135 -5.16 -3.14 13.87
N ILE A 136 -5.38 -4.20 14.62
CA ILE A 136 -4.50 -4.69 15.66
C ILE A 136 -3.94 -6.04 15.18
N VAL A 137 -2.63 -6.18 15.22
CA VAL A 137 -1.93 -7.44 14.97
C VAL A 137 -1.57 -8.04 16.33
N MET A 138 -2.10 -9.21 16.63
CA MET A 138 -1.78 -9.95 17.84
C MET A 138 -0.58 -10.86 17.55
N VAL A 139 0.47 -10.72 18.37
CA VAL A 139 1.74 -11.46 18.25
C VAL A 139 1.87 -12.38 19.47
N PRO A 140 1.97 -13.69 19.31
CA PRO A 140 2.09 -14.62 20.43
C PRO A 140 3.26 -14.27 21.35
N GLY A 141 2.98 -14.09 22.65
CA GLY A 141 4.01 -13.80 23.66
C GLY A 141 4.57 -12.36 23.63
N ASN A 142 4.03 -11.47 22.77
CA ASN A 142 4.46 -10.09 22.66
C ASN A 142 3.26 -9.13 22.75
N PRO A 143 3.47 -7.82 23.00
CA PRO A 143 2.43 -6.81 22.89
C PRO A 143 1.84 -6.78 21.47
N SER A 144 0.54 -6.51 21.38
CA SER A 144 -0.12 -6.31 20.10
C SER A 144 0.36 -5.02 19.41
N LEU A 145 0.38 -5.02 18.08
CA LEU A 145 0.81 -3.89 17.26
C LEU A 145 -0.38 -3.20 16.61
N LYS A 146 -0.40 -1.88 16.62
CA LYS A 146 -1.38 -1.07 15.86
C LYS A 146 -0.84 -0.83 14.46
N VAL A 147 -1.59 -1.31 13.47
CA VAL A 147 -1.20 -1.16 12.06
C VAL A 147 -2.30 -0.44 11.29
N VAL A 148 -1.92 0.57 10.52
CA VAL A 148 -2.82 1.27 9.57
C VAL A 148 -2.33 1.01 8.16
N TRP A 149 -3.18 0.38 7.36
CA TRP A 149 -2.94 0.05 5.96
C TRP A 149 -3.59 1.13 5.09
N GLN A 150 -2.82 1.74 4.21
CA GLN A 150 -3.35 2.69 3.24
C GLN A 150 -3.52 2.01 1.89
N VAL A 151 -4.77 1.87 1.46
CA VAL A 151 -5.17 1.23 0.20
C VAL A 151 -5.66 2.30 -0.77
N SER A 152 -5.13 2.31 -1.99
CA SER A 152 -5.50 3.29 -3.02
C SER A 152 -5.77 2.59 -4.35
N ASP A 153 -6.65 3.17 -5.15
CA ASP A 153 -6.97 2.78 -6.53
C ASP A 153 -6.31 3.70 -7.57
N GLY A 154 -5.29 4.45 -7.15
CA GLY A 154 -4.60 5.44 -7.99
C GLY A 154 -3.97 4.89 -9.27
N SER A 155 -3.71 3.59 -9.36
CA SER A 155 -3.23 2.88 -10.56
C SER A 155 -4.32 2.13 -11.33
N GLY A 156 -5.60 2.32 -10.98
CA GLY A 156 -6.75 1.66 -11.63
C GLY A 156 -7.25 0.41 -10.92
N SER A 157 -6.59 -0.04 -9.85
CA SER A 157 -7.04 -1.13 -8.99
C SER A 157 -6.64 -0.87 -7.54
N LEU A 158 -7.42 -1.39 -6.59
CA LEU A 158 -7.10 -1.28 -5.17
C LEU A 158 -5.79 -2.02 -4.86
N LYS A 159 -4.83 -1.31 -4.29
CA LYS A 159 -3.52 -1.79 -3.88
C LYS A 159 -3.06 -1.08 -2.61
N LEU A 160 -2.22 -1.75 -1.83
CA LEU A 160 -1.53 -1.14 -0.69
C LEU A 160 -0.49 -0.13 -1.21
N VAL A 161 -0.49 1.08 -0.63
CA VAL A 161 0.44 2.17 -0.97
C VAL A 161 1.26 2.66 0.22
N ASP A 162 0.83 2.37 1.44
CA ASP A 162 1.58 2.65 2.68
C ASP A 162 1.12 1.71 3.79
N LEU A 163 2.00 1.46 4.73
CA LEU A 163 1.73 0.78 5.98
C LEU A 163 2.33 1.62 7.11
N ARG A 164 1.57 1.80 8.18
CA ARG A 164 2.02 2.49 9.39
C ARG A 164 1.93 1.55 10.56
N GLU A 165 3.07 1.29 11.17
CA GLU A 165 3.19 0.52 12.41
C GLU A 165 3.44 1.49 13.56
N GLU A 166 2.61 1.42 14.61
CA GLU A 166 2.66 2.34 15.75
C GLU A 166 2.75 3.84 15.35
N GLY A 167 2.09 4.20 14.23
CA GLY A 167 2.06 5.56 13.69
C GLY A 167 3.23 5.90 12.75
N ILE A 168 4.25 5.07 12.63
CA ILE A 168 5.40 5.29 11.75
C ILE A 168 5.10 4.74 10.35
N SER A 169 5.08 5.63 9.36
CA SER A 169 4.82 5.28 7.95
C SER A 169 6.08 4.68 7.31
N MET A 170 5.93 3.46 6.77
CA MET A 170 7.00 2.79 6.01
C MET A 170 7.36 3.60 4.76
N LEU A 171 6.37 4.13 4.04
CA LEU A 171 6.61 5.00 2.89
C LEU A 171 7.42 6.25 3.27
N SER A 172 7.12 6.87 4.40
CA SER A 172 7.86 8.05 4.86
C SER A 172 9.30 7.70 5.25
N THR A 173 9.51 6.55 5.87
CA THR A 173 10.84 6.03 6.22
C THR A 173 11.67 5.78 4.96
N GLU A 174 11.10 5.08 3.96
CA GLU A 174 11.77 4.86 2.68
C GLU A 174 12.11 6.18 1.96
N ARG A 175 11.18 7.14 1.96
CA ARG A 175 11.44 8.47 1.37
C ARG A 175 12.62 9.19 2.02
N GLN A 176 12.78 9.10 3.33
CA GLN A 176 13.91 9.72 4.04
C GLN A 176 15.22 9.01 3.69
N GLU A 177 15.20 7.67 3.67
CA GLU A 177 16.38 6.87 3.29
C GLU A 177 16.84 7.18 1.87
N PHE A 178 15.94 7.12 0.91
CA PHE A 178 16.25 7.41 -0.50
C PHE A 178 16.65 8.87 -0.74
N ARG A 179 16.08 9.80 0.01
CA ARG A 179 16.52 11.21 -0.01
C ARG A 179 17.99 11.31 0.45
N SER A 180 18.37 10.59 1.50
CA SER A 180 19.73 10.57 2.02
C SER A 180 20.70 9.91 1.03
N LYS A 181 20.31 8.77 0.41
CA LYS A 181 21.08 8.12 -0.64
C LYS A 181 21.28 9.04 -1.84
N LEU A 182 20.22 9.67 -2.35
CA LEU A 182 20.31 10.62 -3.47
C LEU A 182 21.24 11.82 -3.16
N LYS A 183 21.22 12.32 -1.92
CA LYS A 183 22.14 13.40 -1.52
C LYS A 183 23.60 12.96 -1.62
N LYS A 184 23.92 11.71 -1.24
CA LYS A 184 25.28 11.14 -1.37
C LYS A 184 25.74 11.02 -2.83
N PHE A 185 24.79 10.81 -3.74
CA PHE A 185 25.05 10.68 -5.18
C PHE A 185 24.77 12.00 -5.95
N GLU A 186 24.78 13.14 -5.26
CA GLU A 186 24.58 14.47 -5.87
C GLU A 186 23.30 14.58 -6.72
N GLY A 187 22.30 13.75 -6.43
CA GLY A 187 21.04 13.67 -7.15
C GLY A 187 21.04 12.72 -8.34
N SER A 188 22.14 12.00 -8.61
CA SER A 188 22.23 11.00 -9.68
C SER A 188 21.30 9.82 -9.42
N ILE A 189 20.31 9.66 -10.30
CA ILE A 189 19.35 8.54 -10.24
C ILE A 189 20.02 7.24 -10.69
N ASP A 190 20.95 7.31 -11.64
CA ASP A 190 21.65 6.13 -12.14
C ASP A 190 22.57 5.53 -11.07
N ASP A 191 23.28 6.36 -10.30
CA ASP A 191 24.13 5.90 -9.21
C ASP A 191 23.27 5.33 -8.05
N LEU A 192 22.10 5.94 -7.79
CA LEU A 192 21.14 5.39 -6.83
C LEU A 192 20.67 4.00 -7.28
N ILE A 193 20.27 3.83 -8.56
CA ILE A 193 19.84 2.55 -9.12
C ILE A 193 20.93 1.51 -8.97
N GLN A 194 22.17 1.86 -9.30
CA GLN A 194 23.31 0.95 -9.16
C GLN A 194 23.55 0.55 -7.70
N ALA A 195 23.50 1.51 -6.78
CA ALA A 195 23.73 1.26 -5.35
C ALA A 195 22.68 0.29 -4.76
N ILE A 196 21.39 0.51 -5.02
CA ILE A 196 20.33 -0.34 -4.46
C ILE A 196 20.18 -1.70 -5.17
N SER A 197 20.77 -1.85 -6.36
CA SER A 197 20.80 -3.14 -7.06
C SER A 197 21.68 -4.17 -6.35
N ASN A 198 22.60 -3.70 -5.51
CA ASN A 198 23.57 -4.51 -4.78
C ASN A 198 23.17 -4.77 -3.31
N GLU A 199 22.01 -4.21 -2.86
CA GLU A 199 21.45 -4.39 -1.51
C GLU A 199 20.38 -5.52 -1.52
#